data_ef42d6077eda48ceead369885a0173b6
#
_entry.id   ef42d6077eda48ceead369885a0173b6
#
_cell.length_a   1.000
_cell.length_b   1.000
_cell.length_c   1.000
_cell.angle_alpha   90.00
_cell.angle_beta   90.00
_cell.angle_gamma   90.00
#
_symmetry.space_group_name_H-M   'P 1'
#
loop_
_entity.id
_entity.type
_entity.pdbx_description
1 polymer ?
#
loop_
_entity_poly.entity_id
_entity_poly.type
_entity_poly.pdbx_seq_one_letter_code
_entity_poly.pdbx_strand_id
1 'polypeptide(L)'
;MIFVGSLTKTDGTLYVNADEVALTNNAIMHLFSRIEYHLSNQLIESINYPGQTTTMLGLLKYPDDFSKAQGLNQLWYKDTAITAVKADNNGFAARHAYLIQSPTVKGTFSFRIPMKHIFGFCEDYDKSVYGLKHNLTLVRKKTTTQFLEEQQLMLEMSV
;
A
#
# COMPACT_ATOMS: atom_id res chain seq x y z
N MET A 1 -6.81 -1.29 -8.94
CA MET A 1 -6.23 -2.48 -8.28
C MET A 1 -6.67 -2.50 -6.83
N ILE A 2 -7.15 -3.64 -6.36
CA ILE A 2 -7.67 -3.80 -4.99
C ILE A 2 -6.83 -4.87 -4.29
N PHE A 3 -6.42 -4.57 -3.06
CA PHE A 3 -5.72 -5.50 -2.17
C PHE A 3 -6.52 -5.64 -0.87
N VAL A 4 -6.77 -6.85 -0.45
CA VAL A 4 -7.39 -7.16 0.84
C VAL A 4 -6.46 -8.08 1.62
N GLY A 5 -6.35 -7.87 2.91
CA GLY A 5 -5.48 -8.68 3.73
C GLY A 5 -5.75 -8.53 5.22
N SER A 6 -5.07 -9.34 5.98
CA SER A 6 -5.10 -9.28 7.45
C SER A 6 -3.70 -9.47 8.03
N LEU A 7 -3.47 -8.81 9.15
CA LEU A 7 -2.29 -8.98 9.99
C LEU A 7 -2.71 -9.67 11.27
N THR A 8 -1.96 -10.69 11.64
CA THR A 8 -2.08 -11.39 12.93
C THR A 8 -0.75 -11.38 13.65
N LYS A 9 -0.76 -11.55 14.96
CA LYS A 9 0.46 -11.75 15.72
C LYS A 9 1.11 -13.09 15.33
N THR A 10 2.37 -13.27 15.66
CA THR A 10 3.13 -14.51 15.35
C THR A 10 2.50 -15.76 15.95
N ASP A 11 1.79 -15.63 17.06
CA ASP A 11 1.04 -16.70 17.72
C ASP A 11 -0.36 -16.95 17.10
N GLY A 12 -0.70 -16.22 16.01
CA GLY A 12 -1.99 -16.31 15.34
C GLY A 12 -3.12 -15.53 16.01
N THR A 13 -2.87 -14.85 17.11
CA THR A 13 -3.89 -14.05 17.80
C THR A 13 -4.12 -12.70 17.10
N LEU A 14 -5.32 -12.14 17.29
CA LEU A 14 -5.67 -10.82 16.76
C LEU A 14 -5.05 -9.71 17.63
N TYR A 15 -4.84 -8.56 16.99
CA TYR A 15 -4.42 -7.35 17.69
C TYR A 15 -5.51 -6.83 18.62
N VAL A 16 -5.10 -6.08 19.65
CA VAL A 16 -5.98 -5.33 20.55
C VAL A 16 -5.71 -3.82 20.41
N ASN A 17 -6.63 -2.98 20.91
CA ASN A 17 -6.52 -1.53 20.79
C ASN A 17 -5.27 -0.93 21.46
N ALA A 18 -4.69 -1.66 22.42
CA ALA A 18 -3.47 -1.24 23.14
C ALA A 18 -2.18 -1.52 22.33
N ASP A 19 -2.25 -2.37 21.31
CA ASP A 19 -1.08 -2.70 20.50
C ASP A 19 -0.66 -1.49 19.65
N GLU A 20 0.58 -1.04 19.83
CA GLU A 20 1.18 0.09 19.10
C GLU A 20 1.71 -0.36 17.73
N VAL A 21 0.79 -0.78 16.83
CA VAL A 21 1.10 -1.31 15.51
C VAL A 21 0.40 -0.51 14.42
N ALA A 22 1.11 -0.15 13.39
CA ALA A 22 0.56 0.48 12.20
C ALA A 22 1.30 0.02 10.94
N LEU A 23 0.61 0.06 9.81
CA LEU A 23 1.26 -0.08 8.51
C LEU A 23 2.10 1.15 8.21
N THR A 24 3.24 0.98 7.54
CA THR A 24 4.01 2.11 7.03
C THR A 24 3.21 2.91 5.99
N ASN A 25 3.60 4.15 5.74
CA ASN A 25 2.99 4.93 4.67
C ASN A 25 3.19 4.22 3.32
N ASN A 26 2.15 4.14 2.47
CA ASN A 26 2.17 3.43 1.20
C ASN A 26 2.54 1.93 1.32
N ALA A 27 2.14 1.31 2.40
CA ALA A 27 2.56 -0.03 2.84
C ALA A 27 2.47 -1.09 1.74
N ILE A 28 1.38 -1.11 0.98
CA ILE A 28 1.11 -2.16 0.00
C ILE A 28 2.20 -2.24 -1.09
N MET A 29 2.76 -1.10 -1.49
CA MET A 29 3.81 -1.05 -2.50
C MET A 29 5.14 -1.61 -1.97
N HIS A 30 5.37 -1.55 -0.67
CA HIS A 30 6.57 -2.11 -0.02
C HIS A 30 6.58 -3.64 0.05
N LEU A 31 5.43 -4.32 -0.20
CA LEU A 31 5.36 -5.79 -0.29
C LEU A 31 6.04 -6.35 -1.53
N PHE A 32 6.20 -5.53 -2.56
CA PHE A 32 6.69 -5.99 -3.85
C PHE A 32 8.13 -5.53 -4.10
N SER A 33 8.92 -6.41 -4.70
CA SER A 33 10.25 -6.08 -5.21
C SER A 33 10.18 -5.50 -6.62
N ARG A 34 9.19 -5.94 -7.40
CA ARG A 34 8.95 -5.49 -8.79
C ARG A 34 7.49 -5.60 -9.16
N ILE A 35 7.02 -4.65 -9.95
CA ILE A 35 5.68 -4.65 -10.56
C ILE A 35 5.86 -4.42 -12.06
N GLU A 36 5.18 -5.21 -12.89
CA GLU A 36 5.23 -5.11 -14.35
C GLU A 36 3.81 -5.01 -14.93
N TYR A 37 3.66 -4.14 -15.89
CA TYR A 37 2.43 -3.99 -16.65
C TYR A 37 2.64 -4.38 -18.10
N HIS A 38 1.80 -5.30 -18.59
CA HIS A 38 1.86 -5.81 -19.95
C HIS A 38 0.53 -5.60 -20.66
N LEU A 39 0.60 -5.29 -21.95
CA LEU A 39 -0.53 -5.32 -22.89
C LEU A 39 -0.28 -6.40 -23.94
N SER A 40 -1.18 -7.39 -24.02
CA SER A 40 -1.09 -8.52 -24.95
C SER A 40 0.31 -9.17 -25.02
N ASN A 41 0.88 -9.46 -23.83
CA ASN A 41 2.23 -10.02 -23.64
C ASN A 41 3.41 -9.06 -23.95
N GLN A 42 3.15 -7.83 -24.37
CA GLN A 42 4.19 -6.83 -24.53
C GLN A 42 4.39 -6.10 -23.20
N LEU A 43 5.62 -6.09 -22.69
CA LEU A 43 5.97 -5.29 -21.51
C LEU A 43 5.87 -3.80 -21.85
N ILE A 44 5.03 -3.09 -21.14
CA ILE A 44 4.85 -1.64 -21.27
C ILE A 44 5.70 -0.89 -20.26
N GLU A 45 5.63 -1.31 -18.99
CA GLU A 45 6.38 -0.65 -17.92
C GLU A 45 6.74 -1.66 -16.83
N SER A 46 7.94 -1.49 -16.26
CA SER A 46 8.43 -2.27 -15.13
C SER A 46 9.03 -1.36 -14.08
N ILE A 47 8.61 -1.54 -12.83
CA ILE A 47 9.05 -0.73 -11.70
C ILE A 47 9.72 -1.64 -10.68
N ASN A 48 10.99 -1.38 -10.42
CA ASN A 48 11.73 -2.02 -9.34
C ASN A 48 11.54 -1.22 -8.04
N TYR A 49 11.45 -1.94 -6.92
CA TYR A 49 11.24 -1.36 -5.59
C TYR A 49 10.06 -0.37 -5.54
N PRO A 50 8.86 -0.80 -5.95
CA PRO A 50 7.72 0.10 -6.13
C PRO A 50 7.36 0.87 -4.85
N GLY A 51 7.58 0.29 -3.66
CA GLY A 51 7.38 0.99 -2.39
C GLY A 51 8.19 2.27 -2.26
N GLN A 52 9.47 2.21 -2.59
CA GLN A 52 10.36 3.38 -2.55
C GLN A 52 10.03 4.36 -3.67
N THR A 53 9.93 3.87 -4.89
CA THR A 53 9.68 4.69 -6.09
C THR A 53 8.36 5.46 -5.97
N THR A 54 7.25 4.77 -5.67
CA THR A 54 5.93 5.43 -5.57
C THR A 54 5.82 6.32 -4.34
N THR A 55 6.52 6.01 -3.24
CA THR A 55 6.56 6.90 -2.07
C THR A 55 7.31 8.19 -2.38
N MET A 56 8.46 8.13 -3.04
CA MET A 56 9.21 9.32 -3.45
C MET A 56 8.39 10.18 -4.42
N LEU A 57 7.79 9.56 -5.44
CA LEU A 57 6.91 10.27 -6.38
C LEU A 57 5.70 10.90 -5.67
N GLY A 58 5.06 10.17 -4.77
CA GLY A 58 3.93 10.69 -4.02
C GLY A 58 4.29 11.86 -3.09
N LEU A 59 5.47 11.84 -2.47
CA LEU A 59 5.95 12.96 -1.65
C LEU A 59 6.18 14.24 -2.48
N LEU A 60 6.54 14.10 -3.75
CA LEU A 60 6.77 15.22 -4.68
C LEU A 60 5.48 15.69 -5.36
N LYS A 61 4.56 14.78 -5.67
CA LYS A 61 3.40 15.02 -6.53
C LYS A 61 2.12 15.31 -5.78
N TYR A 62 1.89 14.62 -4.64
CA TYR A 62 0.61 14.68 -3.98
C TYR A 62 0.48 15.94 -3.14
N PRO A 63 -0.61 16.70 -3.29
CA PRO A 63 -0.89 17.86 -2.47
C PRO A 63 -1.11 17.45 -1.00
N ASP A 64 -1.04 18.41 -0.09
CA ASP A 64 -1.14 18.13 1.35
C ASP A 64 -2.50 17.58 1.79
N ASP A 65 -3.56 17.88 1.06
CA ASP A 65 -4.91 17.38 1.30
C ASP A 65 -5.19 16.02 0.64
N PHE A 66 -4.23 15.45 -0.12
CA PHE A 66 -4.38 14.14 -0.77
C PHE A 66 -4.79 13.04 0.22
N SER A 67 -4.24 13.05 1.42
CA SER A 67 -4.59 12.10 2.49
C SER A 67 -6.05 12.20 2.94
N LYS A 68 -6.72 13.33 2.71
CA LYS A 68 -8.14 13.55 3.05
C LYS A 68 -9.12 13.14 1.95
N ALA A 69 -8.61 12.84 0.76
CA ALA A 69 -9.39 12.50 -0.42
C ALA A 69 -8.94 11.17 -1.03
N GLN A 70 -8.22 11.20 -2.15
CA GLN A 70 -7.82 10.00 -2.88
C GLN A 70 -6.85 9.11 -2.09
N GLY A 71 -6.02 9.69 -1.24
CA GLY A 71 -5.05 9.00 -0.42
C GLY A 71 -5.65 8.10 0.66
N LEU A 72 -6.92 8.32 1.06
CA LEU A 72 -7.63 7.44 2.01
C LEU A 72 -7.64 5.99 1.55
N ASN A 73 -7.88 5.76 0.26
CA ASN A 73 -8.01 4.41 -0.30
C ASN A 73 -6.68 3.64 -0.38
N GLN A 74 -5.54 4.32 -0.28
CA GLN A 74 -4.20 3.72 -0.28
C GLN A 74 -3.45 3.95 1.03
N LEU A 75 -4.14 4.45 2.05
CA LEU A 75 -3.62 4.75 3.39
C LEU A 75 -2.40 5.68 3.35
N TRP A 76 -2.51 6.74 2.53
CA TRP A 76 -1.46 7.74 2.38
C TRP A 76 -1.54 8.77 3.49
N TYR A 77 -0.76 8.55 4.56
CA TYR A 77 -0.59 9.48 5.65
C TYR A 77 0.88 9.65 5.95
N LYS A 78 1.42 10.84 5.61
CA LYS A 78 2.82 11.19 5.88
C LYS A 78 3.09 11.18 7.38
N ASP A 79 4.24 10.64 7.78
CA ASP A 79 4.69 10.75 9.15
C ASP A 79 5.04 12.20 9.49
N THR A 80 4.63 12.65 10.67
CA THR A 80 4.94 13.99 11.19
C THR A 80 6.12 13.96 12.16
N ALA A 81 6.53 12.77 12.58
CA ALA A 81 7.70 12.56 13.44
C ALA A 81 8.39 11.24 13.08
N ILE A 82 9.62 11.05 13.55
CA ILE A 82 10.41 9.82 13.31
C ILE A 82 9.93 8.67 14.21
N THR A 83 9.28 9.00 15.33
CA THR A 83 8.84 8.03 16.34
C THR A 83 7.55 7.34 15.93
N ALA A 84 7.44 6.04 16.26
CA ALA A 84 6.22 5.26 16.12
C ALA A 84 5.32 5.42 17.36
N VAL A 85 5.03 6.68 17.76
CA VAL A 85 4.21 7.01 18.91
C VAL A 85 3.02 7.85 18.47
N LYS A 86 1.82 7.44 18.85
CA LYS A 86 0.56 8.10 18.46
C LYS A 86 0.49 9.57 18.85
N ALA A 87 1.04 9.92 20.02
CA ALA A 87 1.00 11.29 20.52
C ALA A 87 1.81 12.27 19.67
N ASP A 88 2.91 11.80 19.07
CA ASP A 88 3.88 12.66 18.39
C ASP A 88 3.76 12.56 16.85
N ASN A 89 3.19 11.45 16.34
CA ASN A 89 3.14 11.15 14.92
C ASN A 89 1.70 10.96 14.45
N ASN A 90 1.13 12.01 13.89
CA ASN A 90 -0.25 12.00 13.36
C ASN A 90 -0.44 10.99 12.22
N GLY A 91 0.57 10.80 11.37
CA GLY A 91 0.51 9.80 10.30
C GLY A 91 0.44 8.39 10.84
N PHE A 92 1.28 8.08 11.82
CA PHE A 92 1.23 6.80 12.54
C PHE A 92 -0.13 6.60 13.21
N ALA A 93 -0.64 7.60 13.93
CA ALA A 93 -1.92 7.53 14.63
C ALA A 93 -3.08 7.24 13.67
N ALA A 94 -3.11 7.90 12.51
CA ALA A 94 -4.15 7.67 11.49
C ALA A 94 -4.09 6.25 10.91
N ARG A 95 -2.91 5.75 10.58
CA ARG A 95 -2.72 4.40 10.06
C ARG A 95 -2.99 3.33 11.12
N HIS A 96 -2.63 3.58 12.37
CA HIS A 96 -3.00 2.72 13.49
C HIS A 96 -4.52 2.65 13.67
N ALA A 97 -5.21 3.81 13.67
CA ALA A 97 -6.66 3.85 13.80
C ALA A 97 -7.34 3.06 12.69
N TYR A 98 -6.88 3.17 11.45
CA TYR A 98 -7.39 2.40 10.33
C TYR A 98 -7.24 0.89 10.52
N LEU A 99 -6.07 0.43 10.97
CA LEU A 99 -5.73 -1.00 11.07
C LEU A 99 -6.32 -1.65 12.32
N ILE A 100 -6.30 -0.95 13.46
CA ILE A 100 -6.56 -1.53 14.77
C ILE A 100 -7.87 -1.03 15.38
N GLN A 101 -8.19 0.26 15.27
CA GLN A 101 -9.36 0.82 15.96
C GLN A 101 -10.65 0.71 15.15
N SER A 102 -10.59 0.95 13.85
CA SER A 102 -11.78 1.01 12.99
C SER A 102 -12.38 -0.36 12.60
N PRO A 103 -11.60 -1.40 12.26
CA PRO A 103 -12.18 -2.64 11.77
C PRO A 103 -12.80 -3.48 12.91
N THR A 104 -13.88 -4.19 12.60
CA THR A 104 -14.50 -5.17 13.51
C THR A 104 -13.54 -6.30 13.82
N VAL A 105 -12.81 -6.78 12.81
CA VAL A 105 -11.71 -7.73 12.99
C VAL A 105 -10.40 -6.95 12.92
N LYS A 106 -9.70 -6.85 14.05
CA LYS A 106 -8.47 -6.08 14.17
C LYS A 106 -7.38 -6.63 13.24
N GLY A 107 -6.64 -5.72 12.62
CA GLY A 107 -5.59 -6.06 11.66
C GLY A 107 -6.05 -6.22 10.23
N THR A 108 -7.35 -6.20 9.93
CA THR A 108 -7.83 -6.27 8.54
C THR A 108 -7.65 -4.96 7.80
N PHE A 109 -7.34 -5.04 6.51
CA PHE A 109 -7.18 -3.87 5.66
C PHE A 109 -7.67 -4.14 4.25
N SER A 110 -8.07 -3.06 3.56
CA SER A 110 -8.41 -3.07 2.14
C SER A 110 -7.85 -1.81 1.49
N PHE A 111 -7.09 -1.97 0.42
CA PHE A 111 -6.50 -0.86 -0.34
C PHE A 111 -7.03 -0.83 -1.75
N ARG A 112 -7.29 0.37 -2.26
CA ARG A 112 -7.65 0.62 -3.65
C ARG A 112 -6.65 1.61 -4.24
N ILE A 113 -5.77 1.13 -5.11
CA ILE A 113 -4.71 1.93 -5.70
C ILE A 113 -4.99 2.08 -7.20
N PRO A 114 -5.25 3.30 -7.67
CA PRO A 114 -5.32 3.59 -9.10
C PRO A 114 -3.98 3.29 -9.77
N MET A 115 -4.03 2.67 -10.96
CA MET A 115 -2.81 2.32 -11.70
C MET A 115 -1.97 3.55 -12.08
N LYS A 116 -2.61 4.70 -12.29
CA LYS A 116 -1.93 5.97 -12.54
C LYS A 116 -1.00 6.45 -11.42
N HIS A 117 -1.18 5.95 -10.20
CA HIS A 117 -0.29 6.24 -9.07
C HIS A 117 0.94 5.34 -9.04
N ILE A 118 0.99 4.36 -9.92
CA ILE A 118 2.07 3.38 -10.01
C ILE A 118 2.81 3.55 -11.33
N PHE A 119 2.09 3.49 -12.45
CA PHE A 119 2.64 3.47 -13.79
C PHE A 119 2.49 4.84 -14.48
N GLY A 120 3.59 5.36 -15.02
CA GLY A 120 3.59 6.57 -15.82
C GLY A 120 2.75 6.43 -17.08
N PHE A 121 2.78 5.27 -17.72
CA PHE A 121 1.89 5.00 -18.86
C PHE A 121 0.41 5.19 -18.52
N CYS A 122 -0.03 4.72 -17.35
CA CYS A 122 -1.42 4.86 -16.93
C CYS A 122 -1.78 6.28 -16.47
N GLU A 123 -0.79 7.13 -16.19
CA GLU A 123 -0.97 8.54 -15.87
C GLU A 123 -1.09 9.37 -17.13
N ASP A 124 -0.22 9.12 -18.12
CA ASP A 124 -0.11 9.94 -19.33
C ASP A 124 -1.12 9.55 -20.43
N TYR A 125 -1.61 8.29 -20.39
CA TYR A 125 -2.51 7.78 -21.42
C TYR A 125 -3.98 7.87 -20.98
N ASP A 126 -4.65 8.93 -21.36
CA ASP A 126 -6.06 9.24 -21.01
C ASP A 126 -7.12 8.53 -21.86
N LYS A 127 -6.69 7.70 -22.84
CA LYS A 127 -7.61 7.04 -23.77
C LYS A 127 -7.90 5.62 -23.31
N SER A 128 -9.07 5.11 -23.69
CA SER A 128 -9.41 3.71 -23.46
C SER A 128 -8.56 2.79 -24.33
N VAL A 129 -7.91 1.82 -23.70
CA VAL A 129 -7.21 0.74 -24.40
C VAL A 129 -8.24 -0.35 -24.69
N TYR A 130 -8.52 -0.60 -25.96
CA TYR A 130 -9.54 -1.53 -26.40
C TYR A 130 -8.92 -2.72 -27.12
N GLY A 131 -9.46 -3.92 -26.89
CA GLY A 131 -9.08 -5.14 -27.61
C GLY A 131 -7.72 -5.74 -27.19
N LEU A 132 -7.06 -5.21 -26.18
CA LEU A 132 -5.81 -5.75 -25.65
C LEU A 132 -6.00 -6.35 -24.27
N LYS A 133 -5.32 -7.48 -24.02
CA LYS A 133 -5.33 -8.13 -22.71
C LYS A 133 -4.39 -7.39 -21.76
N HIS A 134 -4.92 -6.95 -20.61
CA HIS A 134 -4.14 -6.32 -19.55
C HIS A 134 -3.62 -7.39 -18.60
N ASN A 135 -2.31 -7.45 -18.40
CA ASN A 135 -1.67 -8.34 -17.44
C ASN A 135 -0.83 -7.51 -16.47
N LEU A 136 -0.97 -7.81 -15.19
CA LEU A 136 -0.19 -7.23 -14.12
C LEU A 136 0.60 -8.34 -13.42
N THR A 137 1.91 -8.18 -13.37
CA THR A 137 2.80 -9.11 -12.66
C THR A 137 3.33 -8.45 -11.41
N LEU A 138 3.11 -9.07 -10.26
CA LEU A 138 3.53 -8.59 -8.95
C LEU A 138 4.54 -9.59 -8.37
N VAL A 139 5.78 -9.16 -8.23
CA VAL A 139 6.85 -9.98 -7.65
C VAL A 139 7.00 -9.62 -6.17
N ARG A 140 6.60 -10.53 -5.28
CA ARG A 140 6.68 -10.31 -3.84
C ARG A 140 8.13 -10.23 -3.36
N LYS A 141 8.39 -9.33 -2.42
CA LYS A 141 9.68 -9.24 -1.73
C LYS A 141 9.85 -10.44 -0.79
N LYS A 142 11.03 -11.09 -0.80
CA LYS A 142 11.31 -12.28 0.02
C LYS A 142 11.38 -11.97 1.52
N THR A 143 11.84 -10.76 1.87
CA THR A 143 11.99 -10.32 3.26
C THR A 143 11.21 -9.04 3.46
N THR A 144 10.24 -9.05 4.35
CA THR A 144 9.33 -7.94 4.59
C THR A 144 9.71 -7.17 5.86
N THR A 145 11.01 -7.00 6.14
CA THR A 145 11.52 -6.35 7.35
C THR A 145 11.03 -4.90 7.56
N GLN A 146 10.48 -4.29 6.52
CA GLN A 146 9.89 -2.94 6.60
C GLN A 146 8.38 -2.95 6.91
N PHE A 147 7.75 -4.11 6.99
CA PHE A 147 6.31 -4.20 7.15
C PHE A 147 5.87 -4.29 8.60
N LEU A 148 6.63 -4.97 9.40
CA LEU A 148 6.55 -5.15 10.86
C LEU A 148 7.56 -6.25 11.22
N GLU A 149 8.25 -6.12 12.32
CA GLU A 149 9.05 -7.21 12.86
C GLU A 149 8.12 -8.41 13.11
N GLU A 150 8.45 -9.57 12.49
CA GLU A 150 7.87 -10.89 12.69
C GLU A 150 6.33 -11.03 12.56
N GLN A 151 5.76 -10.92 11.32
CA GLN A 151 4.35 -11.22 11.16
C GLN A 151 3.96 -11.90 9.85
N GLN A 152 3.00 -12.82 9.96
CA GLN A 152 2.44 -13.54 8.83
C GLN A 152 1.39 -12.68 8.12
N LEU A 153 1.62 -12.37 6.85
CA LEU A 153 0.71 -11.60 6.01
C LEU A 153 -0.05 -12.54 5.07
N MET A 154 -1.36 -12.57 5.20
CA MET A 154 -2.25 -13.16 4.18
C MET A 154 -2.76 -12.07 3.26
N LEU A 155 -2.59 -12.25 1.95
CA LEU A 155 -3.04 -11.34 0.90
C LEU A 155 -3.96 -12.07 -0.07
N GLU A 156 -5.18 -11.57 -0.21
CA GLU A 156 -6.04 -11.89 -1.33
C GLU A 156 -6.02 -10.73 -2.33
N MET A 157 -5.80 -11.04 -3.59
CA MET A 157 -5.81 -10.06 -4.67
C MET A 157 -7.01 -10.29 -5.56
N SER A 158 -7.81 -9.23 -5.77
CA SER A 158 -8.83 -9.16 -6.82
C SER A 158 -8.40 -8.10 -7.84
N VAL A 159 -8.35 -8.50 -9.11
CA VAL A 159 -8.03 -7.62 -10.26
C VAL A 159 -9.32 -7.18 -10.92
#